data_b22213b95970e84dd4ed0676a0ac3ade
#
_entry.id   b22213b95970e84dd4ed0676a0ac3ade
#
_cell.length_a   1.000
_cell.length_b   1.000
_cell.length_c   1.000
_cell.angle_alpha   90.00
_cell.angle_beta   90.00
_cell.angle_gamma   90.00
#
_symmetry.space_group_name_H-M   'P 1'
#
loop_
_entity.id
_entity.type
_entity.pdbx_description
1 polymer ?
#
loop_
_entity_poly.entity_id
_entity_poly.type
_entity_poly.pdbx_seq_one_letter_code
_entity_poly.pdbx_strand_id
1 'polypeptide(L)' 'MITLFSTHCPKCTQLEKKMQSKGLEYQIIDDIEAMKEMGLKGSMPKIKTPQGDILEFADAWKYISMQEVK' A
#
# COMPACT_ATOMS: atom_id res chain seq x y z
N MET A 1 -0.02 3.33 11.31
CA MET A 1 -0.34 2.11 10.53
C MET A 1 -0.34 2.43 9.06
N ILE A 2 0.24 1.57 8.25
CA ILE A 2 0.26 1.74 6.81
C ILE A 2 -1.10 1.33 6.23
N THR A 3 -1.61 2.10 5.27
CA THR A 3 -2.84 1.76 4.58
C THR A 3 -2.50 1.33 3.15
N LEU A 4 -2.93 0.14 2.77
CA LEU A 4 -2.74 -0.40 1.43
C LEU A 4 -4.03 -0.24 0.63
N PHE A 5 -3.95 0.47 -0.47
CA PHE A 5 -5.08 0.59 -1.40
C PHE A 5 -4.89 -0.45 -2.51
N SER A 6 -5.80 -1.38 -2.60
CA SER A 6 -5.67 -2.56 -3.45
C SER A 6 -6.91 -2.76 -4.31
N THR A 7 -6.69 -3.13 -5.57
CA THR A 7 -7.77 -3.58 -6.45
C THR A 7 -7.62 -5.07 -6.76
N HIS A 8 -6.87 -5.79 -5.92
CA HIS A 8 -6.62 -7.22 -6.05
C HIS A 8 -5.87 -7.59 -7.33
N CYS A 9 -5.07 -6.66 -7.86
CA CYS A 9 -4.22 -6.94 -9.00
C CYS A 9 -2.96 -7.72 -8.57
N PRO A 10 -2.23 -8.34 -9.52
CA PRO A 10 -1.02 -9.09 -9.16
C PRO A 10 0.02 -8.27 -8.41
N LYS A 11 0.20 -7.00 -8.79
CA LYS A 11 1.12 -6.11 -8.09
C LYS A 11 0.68 -5.83 -6.67
N CYS A 12 -0.62 -5.69 -6.46
CA CYS A 12 -1.18 -5.49 -5.12
C CYS A 12 -0.85 -6.69 -4.23
N THR A 13 -1.02 -7.90 -4.77
CA THR A 13 -0.70 -9.12 -4.05
C THR A 13 0.78 -9.21 -3.69
N GLN A 14 1.66 -8.84 -4.62
CA GLN A 14 3.09 -8.83 -4.37
C GLN A 14 3.47 -7.88 -3.24
N LEU A 15 2.90 -6.69 -3.25
CA LEU A 15 3.17 -5.70 -2.23
C LEU A 15 2.66 -6.16 -0.86
N GLU A 16 1.48 -6.74 -0.85
CA GLU A 16 0.89 -7.29 0.37
C GLU A 16 1.76 -8.39 0.96
N LYS A 17 2.20 -9.32 0.13
CA LYS A 17 3.08 -10.40 0.57
C LYS A 17 4.39 -9.86 1.13
N LYS A 18 4.94 -8.84 0.51
CA LYS A 18 6.18 -8.23 1.00
C LYS A 18 5.96 -7.62 2.38
N MET A 19 4.86 -6.92 2.59
CA MET A 19 4.55 -6.37 3.90
C MET A 19 4.38 -7.46 4.94
N GLN A 20 3.71 -8.55 4.60
CA GLN A 20 3.54 -9.69 5.49
C GLN A 20 4.87 -10.33 5.85
N SER A 21 5.76 -10.50 4.86
CA SER A 21 7.06 -11.12 5.11
C SER A 21 7.94 -10.26 6.01
N LYS A 22 7.69 -8.97 6.03
CA LYS A 22 8.42 -8.04 6.91
C LYS A 22 7.74 -7.84 8.26
N GLY A 23 6.60 -8.48 8.49
CA GLY A 23 5.88 -8.36 9.75
C GLY A 23 5.29 -6.98 9.99
N LEU A 24 5.07 -6.20 8.94
CA LEU A 24 4.51 -4.87 9.07
C LEU A 24 3.01 -4.93 9.31
N GLU A 25 2.52 -4.05 10.15
CA GLU A 25 1.08 -3.88 10.34
C GLU A 25 0.54 -2.94 9.27
N TYR A 26 -0.55 -3.34 8.65
CA TYR A 26 -1.18 -2.53 7.62
C TYR A 26 -2.67 -2.80 7.55
N GLN A 27 -3.38 -1.84 6.97
CA GLN A 27 -4.81 -1.94 6.74
C GLN A 27 -5.05 -1.97 5.23
N ILE A 28 -5.95 -2.83 4.78
CA ILE A 28 -6.30 -2.93 3.37
C ILE A 28 -7.61 -2.20 3.11
N ILE A 29 -7.60 -1.33 2.10
CA ILE A 29 -8.81 -0.70 1.59
C ILE A 29 -8.94 -1.10 0.14
N ASP A 30 -10.01 -1.84 -0.17
CA ASP A 30 -10.29 -2.30 -1.52
C ASP A 30 -11.57 -1.68 -2.10
N ASP A 31 -12.12 -0.70 -1.42
CA ASP A 31 -13.32 0.00 -1.87
C ASP A 31 -12.92 1.08 -2.88
N ILE A 32 -13.28 0.84 -4.14
CA ILE A 32 -12.96 1.75 -5.24
C ILE A 32 -13.61 3.12 -5.04
N GLU A 33 -14.82 3.16 -4.50
CA GLU A 33 -15.51 4.42 -4.27
C GLU A 33 -14.80 5.26 -3.21
N ALA A 34 -14.36 4.63 -2.14
CA ALA A 34 -13.58 5.31 -1.11
C ALA A 34 -12.29 5.86 -1.68
N MET A 35 -11.61 5.09 -2.54
CA MET A 35 -10.39 5.54 -3.19
C MET A 35 -10.64 6.76 -4.08
N LYS A 36 -11.74 6.78 -4.82
CA LYS A 36 -12.10 7.92 -5.65
C LYS A 36 -12.36 9.16 -4.82
N GLU A 37 -13.05 9.02 -3.71
CA GLU A 37 -13.32 10.12 -2.80
C GLU A 37 -12.03 10.69 -2.21
N MET A 38 -11.02 9.86 -2.02
CA MET A 38 -9.72 10.29 -1.53
C MET A 38 -8.86 10.92 -2.63
N GLY A 39 -9.36 10.95 -3.86
CA GLY A 39 -8.64 11.53 -4.98
C GLY A 39 -7.54 10.64 -5.54
N LEU A 40 -7.56 9.36 -5.23
CA LEU A 40 -6.57 8.42 -5.75
C LEU A 40 -6.86 8.12 -7.22
N LYS A 41 -5.88 8.37 -8.07
CA LYS A 41 -6.00 8.16 -9.51
C LYS A 41 -4.83 7.32 -10.00
N GLY A 42 -5.03 6.68 -11.14
CA GLY A 42 -4.00 5.90 -11.77
C GLY A 42 -3.99 4.46 -11.31
N SER A 43 -2.86 3.81 -11.51
CA SER A 43 -2.75 2.39 -11.22
C SER A 43 -2.55 2.11 -9.74
N MET A 44 -3.17 1.02 -9.30
CA MET A 44 -2.92 0.47 -7.97
C MET A 44 -1.79 -0.55 -8.09
N PRO A 45 -1.13 -0.95 -7.03
CA PRO A 45 -1.41 -0.57 -5.65
C PRO A 45 -0.82 0.79 -5.26
N LYS A 46 -1.39 1.37 -4.22
CA LYS A 46 -0.83 2.55 -3.57
C LYS A 46 -0.83 2.31 -2.06
N ILE A 47 0.06 2.96 -1.35
CA ILE A 47 0.02 2.93 0.10
C ILE A 47 -0.03 4.33 0.67
N LYS A 48 -0.60 4.44 1.85
CA LYS A 48 -0.58 5.68 2.62
C LYS A 48 0.26 5.42 3.86
N THR A 49 1.31 6.23 4.03
CA THR A 49 2.18 6.12 5.20
C THR A 49 1.49 6.65 6.45
N PRO A 50 1.97 6.30 7.64
CA PRO A 50 1.42 6.85 8.88
C PRO A 50 1.51 8.38 8.94
N GLN A 51 2.40 8.97 8.17
CA GLN A 51 2.56 10.42 8.10
C GLN A 51 1.58 11.08 7.13
N GLY A 52 0.86 10.28 6.34
CA GLY A 52 -0.13 10.81 5.42
C GLY A 52 0.31 10.88 3.96
N ASP A 53 1.50 10.42 3.63
CA ASP A 53 1.99 10.43 2.26
C ASP A 53 1.41 9.27 1.46
N ILE A 54 1.04 9.56 0.20
CA ILE A 54 0.55 8.53 -0.72
C ILE A 54 1.71 8.14 -1.64
N LEU A 55 2.02 6.85 -1.67
CA LEU A 55 3.11 6.30 -2.47
C LEU A 55 2.56 5.38 -3.56
N GLU A 56 3.12 5.49 -4.76
CA GLU A 56 2.81 4.56 -5.85
C GLU A 56 3.59 3.26 -5.66
N PHE A 57 3.33 2.26 -6.52
CA PHE A 57 3.90 0.93 -6.35
C PHE A 57 5.43 0.96 -6.18
N ALA A 58 6.14 1.65 -7.06
CA ALA A 58 7.60 1.68 -7.00
C ALA A 58 8.09 2.31 -5.70
N ASP A 59 7.52 3.45 -5.32
CA ASP A 59 7.89 4.13 -4.09
C ASP A 59 7.46 3.35 -2.87
N ALA A 60 6.29 2.73 -2.93
CA ALA A 60 5.79 1.88 -1.86
C ALA A 60 6.72 0.69 -1.64
N TRP A 61 7.18 0.06 -2.71
CA TRP A 61 8.12 -1.05 -2.64
C TRP A 61 9.40 -0.64 -1.93
N LYS A 62 9.96 0.51 -2.31
CA LYS A 62 11.15 1.05 -1.66
C LYS A 62 10.91 1.35 -0.19
N TYR A 63 9.80 2.00 0.10
CA TYR A 63 9.46 2.34 1.47
C TYR A 63 9.39 1.11 2.36
N ILE A 64 8.69 0.07 1.88
CA ILE A 64 8.56 -1.17 2.62
C ILE A 64 9.90 -1.88 2.77
N SER A 65 10.72 -1.85 1.70
CA SER A 65 12.05 -2.48 1.72
C SER A 65 12.97 -1.84 2.75
N MET A 66 12.78 -0.55 3.03
CA MET A 66 13.59 0.17 4.02
C MET A 66 13.10 -0.04 5.45
N GLN A 67 11.93 -0.62 5.64
CA GLN A 67 11.44 -0.89 7.00
C GLN A 67 12.22 -2.03 7.61
N GLU A 68 12.69 -1.82 8.84
CA GLU A 68 13.36 -2.88 9.56
C GLU A 68 12.35 -3.71 10.34
N VAL A 69 12.51 -5.01 10.27
CA VAL A 69 11.66 -5.96 10.98
C VAL A 69 12.42 -6.47 12.20
N LYS A 70 11.71 -6.49 13.29
CA LYS A 70 12.26 -7.08 14.50
C LYS A 70 11.39 -8.22 14.96
#